data_ec06ef564c9c6c5b50964d84f405770d
#
_entry.id   ec06ef564c9c6c5b50964d84f405770d
#
_cell.length_a   1.000
_cell.length_b   1.000
_cell.length_c   1.000
_cell.angle_alpha   90.00
_cell.angle_beta   90.00
_cell.angle_gamma   90.00
#
_symmetry.space_group_name_H-M   'P 1'
#
loop_
_entity.id
_entity.type
_entity.pdbx_description
1 polymer ?
#
loop_
_entity_poly.entity_id
_entity_poly.type
_entity_poly.pdbx_seq_one_letter_code
_entity_poly.pdbx_strand_id
1 'polypeptide(L)'
;MGKVSQVPGEINVSTGANSFTGLNIDMGNPHAVVFVENMDLIGDLKSAPKVEPADEYPDGVNVEFVKFLENDQIQMRVHERGVGETQSCGTGTCAVALAATIEKKKSLPAKWIINPPGGRLIVEIDGHSNATLTGPAELVKEVELDKYL
;
A
#
# COMPACT_ATOMS: atom_id res chain seq x y z
N MET A 1 6.31 -10.36 -6.85
CA MET A 1 5.85 -9.97 -5.50
C MET A 1 5.00 -11.06 -4.84
N GLY A 2 4.47 -11.96 -5.59
CA GLY A 2 3.63 -13.02 -5.09
C GLY A 2 2.14 -12.72 -5.24
N LYS A 3 1.32 -13.50 -4.53
CA LYS A 3 -0.13 -13.45 -4.64
C LYS A 3 -0.71 -12.36 -3.74
N VAL A 4 -1.65 -11.60 -4.27
CA VAL A 4 -2.40 -10.59 -3.55
C VAL A 4 -3.86 -11.01 -3.43
N SER A 5 -4.47 -10.81 -2.26
CA SER A 5 -5.87 -11.18 -2.04
C SER A 5 -6.59 -10.20 -1.11
N GLN A 6 -7.90 -10.06 -1.32
CA GLN A 6 -8.75 -9.34 -0.39
C GLN A 6 -9.15 -10.26 0.75
N VAL A 7 -9.06 -9.75 1.98
CA VAL A 7 -9.64 -10.39 3.15
C VAL A 7 -11.04 -9.81 3.37
N PRO A 8 -12.10 -10.63 3.44
CA PRO A 8 -13.45 -10.13 3.65
C PRO A 8 -13.61 -9.38 4.98
N GLY A 9 -14.51 -8.42 4.99
CA GLY A 9 -14.84 -7.61 6.16
C GLY A 9 -14.49 -6.14 5.96
N GLU A 10 -15.30 -5.28 6.56
CA GLU A 10 -15.09 -3.84 6.55
C GLU A 10 -14.12 -3.45 7.66
N ILE A 11 -13.19 -2.57 7.34
CA ILE A 11 -12.28 -1.99 8.32
C ILE A 11 -12.44 -0.48 8.38
N ASN A 12 -12.16 0.09 9.55
CA ASN A 12 -12.12 1.53 9.76
C ASN A 12 -10.73 1.96 10.18
N VAL A 13 -10.24 3.03 9.56
CA VAL A 13 -8.94 3.63 9.84
C VAL A 13 -9.16 5.05 10.32
N SER A 14 -8.59 5.39 11.47
CA SER A 14 -8.69 6.74 12.04
C SER A 14 -7.33 7.40 12.16
N THR A 15 -7.26 8.67 11.75
CA THR A 15 -6.10 9.53 11.91
C THR A 15 -6.56 10.83 12.59
N GLY A 16 -6.18 11.05 13.86
CA GLY A 16 -6.64 12.22 14.57
C GLY A 16 -8.17 12.34 14.60
N ALA A 17 -8.72 13.38 13.98
CA ALA A 17 -10.16 13.65 13.96
C ALA A 17 -10.90 12.98 12.80
N ASN A 18 -10.19 12.39 11.85
CA ASN A 18 -10.79 11.81 10.64
C ASN A 18 -10.82 10.29 10.70
N SER A 19 -11.89 9.71 10.16
CA SER A 19 -12.09 8.27 10.09
C SER A 19 -12.52 7.88 8.68
N PHE A 20 -12.01 6.74 8.21
CA PHE A 20 -12.20 6.27 6.84
C PHE A 20 -12.54 4.78 6.84
N THR A 21 -13.39 4.37 5.92
CA THR A 21 -13.62 2.95 5.62
C THR A 21 -12.55 2.46 4.65
N GLY A 22 -11.99 1.28 4.90
CA GLY A 22 -10.92 0.72 4.10
C GLY A 22 -11.15 -0.72 3.67
N LEU A 23 -10.24 -1.20 2.83
CA LEU A 23 -10.17 -2.58 2.38
C LEU A 23 -9.02 -3.31 3.08
N ASN A 24 -9.29 -4.55 3.46
CA ASN A 24 -8.30 -5.44 4.07
C ASN A 24 -7.65 -6.29 2.98
N ILE A 25 -6.36 -6.10 2.75
CA ILE A 25 -5.60 -6.76 1.67
C ILE A 25 -4.44 -7.55 2.28
N ASP A 26 -4.24 -8.76 1.78
CA ASP A 26 -3.15 -9.64 2.20
C ASP A 26 -2.15 -9.83 1.05
N MET A 27 -0.88 -9.62 1.38
CA MET A 27 0.29 -9.87 0.54
C MET A 27 1.25 -10.88 1.18
N GLY A 28 0.77 -11.67 2.16
CA GLY A 28 1.60 -12.42 3.10
C GLY A 28 1.88 -11.63 4.37
N ASN A 29 1.58 -10.33 4.35
CA ASN A 29 1.53 -9.42 5.48
C ASN A 29 0.27 -8.53 5.33
N PRO A 30 -0.28 -8.00 6.44
CA PRO A 30 -1.54 -7.30 6.41
C PRO A 30 -1.42 -5.85 5.94
N HIS A 31 -2.39 -5.43 5.12
CA HIS A 31 -2.51 -4.06 4.61
C HIS A 31 -3.94 -3.56 4.75
N ALA A 32 -4.08 -2.36 5.30
CA ALA A 32 -5.34 -1.62 5.37
C ALA A 32 -5.26 -0.48 4.35
N VAL A 33 -6.04 -0.56 3.28
CA VAL A 33 -6.00 0.42 2.19
C VAL A 33 -7.22 1.33 2.26
N VAL A 34 -6.98 2.62 2.32
CA VAL A 34 -8.01 3.67 2.47
C VAL A 34 -7.94 4.64 1.30
N PHE A 35 -9.09 4.95 0.71
CA PHE A 35 -9.19 5.96 -0.35
C PHE A 35 -9.61 7.30 0.22
N VAL A 36 -8.85 8.34 -0.10
CA VAL A 36 -9.09 9.71 0.35
C VAL A 36 -9.17 10.66 -0.84
N GLU A 37 -9.97 11.69 -0.72
CA GLU A 37 -10.05 12.73 -1.74
C GLU A 37 -8.94 13.77 -1.62
N ASN A 38 -8.44 13.95 -0.39
CA ASN A 38 -7.40 14.92 -0.07
C ASN A 38 -6.43 14.34 0.95
N MET A 39 -5.15 14.27 0.59
CA MET A 39 -4.09 13.75 1.47
C MET A 39 -3.89 14.60 2.73
N ASP A 40 -4.29 15.87 2.73
CA ASP A 40 -4.21 16.73 3.92
C ASP A 40 -5.09 16.24 5.07
N LEU A 41 -6.12 15.44 4.77
CA LEU A 41 -7.03 14.88 5.77
C LEU A 41 -6.34 13.86 6.70
N ILE A 42 -5.22 13.28 6.29
CA ILE A 42 -4.54 12.22 7.05
C ILE A 42 -3.45 12.74 7.99
N GLY A 43 -3.08 14.00 7.88
CA GLY A 43 -2.05 14.61 8.73
C GLY A 43 -0.64 14.11 8.44
N ASP A 44 0.22 14.15 9.45
CA ASP A 44 1.66 13.89 9.31
C ASP A 44 2.08 12.42 9.46
N LEU A 45 1.19 11.53 9.85
CA LEU A 45 1.44 10.11 10.08
C LEU A 45 2.62 9.80 11.03
N LYS A 46 2.92 10.68 11.98
CA LYS A 46 3.92 10.42 13.02
C LYS A 46 3.51 9.30 13.96
N SER A 47 2.21 9.22 14.23
CA SER A 47 1.62 8.14 15.03
C SER A 47 0.94 7.12 14.13
N ALA A 48 0.93 5.86 14.56
CA ALA A 48 0.22 4.81 13.85
C ALA A 48 -1.28 5.13 13.78
N PRO A 49 -1.90 5.05 12.59
CA PRO A 49 -3.35 5.12 12.48
C PRO A 49 -4.01 4.02 13.30
N LYS A 50 -5.17 4.33 13.88
CA LYS A 50 -5.98 3.32 14.58
C LYS A 50 -6.80 2.55 13.56
N VAL A 51 -6.69 1.22 13.58
CA VAL A 51 -7.44 0.34 12.68
C VAL A 51 -8.38 -0.55 13.49
N GLU A 52 -9.63 -0.59 13.09
CA GLU A 52 -10.66 -1.42 13.71
C GLU A 52 -11.31 -2.35 12.66
N PRO A 53 -11.66 -3.58 13.04
CA PRO A 53 -11.51 -4.19 14.37
C PRO A 53 -10.04 -4.56 14.66
N ALA A 54 -9.61 -4.28 15.90
CA ALA A 54 -8.21 -4.46 16.32
C ALA A 54 -7.77 -5.93 16.32
N ASP A 55 -8.69 -6.85 16.56
CA ASP A 55 -8.43 -8.30 16.61
C ASP A 55 -8.06 -8.89 15.23
N GLU A 56 -8.38 -8.21 14.14
CA GLU A 56 -7.94 -8.61 12.79
C GLU A 56 -6.41 -8.47 12.64
N TYR A 57 -5.79 -7.64 13.46
CA TYR A 57 -4.37 -7.28 13.33
C TYR A 57 -3.64 -7.37 14.66
N PRO A 58 -3.51 -8.57 15.24
CA PRO A 58 -2.88 -8.75 16.57
C PRO A 58 -1.44 -8.24 16.63
N ASP A 59 -0.73 -8.28 15.51
CA ASP A 59 0.68 -7.84 15.40
C ASP A 59 0.82 -6.49 14.68
N GLY A 60 -0.28 -5.75 14.51
CA GLY A 60 -0.29 -4.50 13.77
C GLY A 60 -0.54 -4.66 12.27
N VAL A 61 -0.60 -3.56 11.56
CA VAL A 61 -0.98 -3.51 10.14
C VAL A 61 -0.27 -2.36 9.44
N ASN A 62 0.06 -2.57 8.16
CA ASN A 62 0.50 -1.48 7.28
C ASN A 62 -0.73 -0.75 6.78
N VAL A 63 -0.71 0.58 6.81
CA VAL A 63 -1.84 1.42 6.39
C VAL A 63 -1.43 2.26 5.20
N GLU A 64 -2.13 2.09 4.10
CA GLU A 64 -1.93 2.84 2.86
C GLU A 64 -3.09 3.81 2.63
N PHE A 65 -2.76 5.08 2.45
CA PHE A 65 -3.70 6.14 2.06
C PHE A 65 -3.53 6.44 0.59
N VAL A 66 -4.64 6.41 -0.14
CA VAL A 66 -4.64 6.37 -1.60
C VAL A 66 -5.56 7.45 -2.14
N LYS A 67 -5.06 8.21 -3.12
CA LYS A 67 -5.84 9.16 -3.89
C LYS A 67 -5.75 8.81 -5.37
N PHE A 68 -6.91 8.66 -6.01
CA PHE A 68 -6.96 8.49 -7.46
C PHE A 68 -6.58 9.78 -8.18
N LEU A 69 -5.71 9.64 -9.16
CA LEU A 69 -5.35 10.67 -10.13
C LEU A 69 -5.94 10.29 -11.48
N GLU A 70 -5.67 11.09 -12.51
CA GLU A 70 -6.10 10.79 -13.88
C GLU A 70 -5.27 9.65 -14.51
N ASN A 71 -5.82 9.01 -15.55
CA ASN A 71 -5.14 8.01 -16.39
C ASN A 71 -4.59 6.80 -15.62
N ASP A 72 -5.42 6.21 -14.75
CA ASP A 72 -5.05 5.04 -13.94
C ASP A 72 -3.79 5.25 -13.10
N GLN A 73 -3.58 6.47 -12.66
CA GLN A 73 -2.54 6.84 -11.72
C GLN A 73 -3.07 7.02 -10.32
N ILE A 74 -2.24 6.72 -9.35
CA ILE A 74 -2.55 6.75 -7.93
C ILE A 74 -1.43 7.46 -7.19
N GLN A 75 -1.79 8.36 -6.29
CA GLN A 75 -0.91 8.89 -5.25
C GLN A 75 -1.11 8.08 -3.99
N MET A 76 -0.03 7.71 -3.30
CA MET A 76 -0.13 7.00 -2.03
C MET A 76 0.84 7.53 -0.98
N ARG A 77 0.44 7.36 0.28
CA ARG A 77 1.32 7.45 1.46
C ARG A 77 1.10 6.21 2.31
N VAL A 78 2.13 5.76 3.00
CA VAL A 78 2.09 4.54 3.80
C VAL A 78 2.68 4.75 5.18
N HIS A 79 2.00 4.21 6.20
CA HIS A 79 2.54 4.02 7.54
C HIS A 79 2.82 2.54 7.71
N GLU A 80 4.11 2.16 7.72
CA GLU A 80 4.51 0.76 7.85
C GLU A 80 4.49 0.30 9.31
N ARG A 81 4.00 -0.90 9.50
CA ARG A 81 3.93 -1.57 10.80
C ARG A 81 5.31 -1.60 11.48
N GLY A 82 5.38 -1.03 12.70
CA GLY A 82 6.61 -1.01 13.50
C GLY A 82 7.70 -0.06 13.02
N VAL A 83 7.46 0.70 11.96
CA VAL A 83 8.46 1.61 11.37
C VAL A 83 7.99 3.07 11.38
N GLY A 84 6.79 3.34 10.87
CA GLY A 84 6.25 4.67 10.66
C GLY A 84 6.05 4.98 9.18
N GLU A 85 5.90 6.27 8.85
CA GLU A 85 5.78 6.66 7.45
C GLU A 85 7.10 6.44 6.70
N THR A 86 7.03 5.76 5.56
CA THR A 86 8.16 5.48 4.70
C THR A 86 7.95 6.04 3.30
N GLN A 87 9.03 6.14 2.52
CA GLN A 87 8.99 6.68 1.16
C GLN A 87 8.36 5.71 0.16
N SER A 88 8.43 4.42 0.43
CA SER A 88 7.90 3.37 -0.45
C SER A 88 7.81 2.05 0.31
N CYS A 89 6.78 1.27 -0.01
CA CYS A 89 6.58 -0.08 0.52
C CYS A 89 6.14 -0.98 -0.64
N GLY A 90 6.97 -1.95 -1.01
CA GLY A 90 6.72 -2.82 -2.17
C GLY A 90 5.43 -3.63 -2.05
N THR A 91 5.21 -4.30 -0.92
CA THR A 91 3.97 -5.06 -0.69
C THR A 91 2.76 -4.15 -0.54
N GLY A 92 2.93 -2.98 0.09
CA GLY A 92 1.87 -1.97 0.19
C GLY A 92 1.44 -1.44 -1.17
N THR A 93 2.39 -1.22 -2.08
CA THR A 93 2.10 -0.78 -3.45
C THR A 93 1.27 -1.83 -4.22
N CYS A 94 1.59 -3.11 -4.05
CA CYS A 94 0.80 -4.21 -4.63
C CYS A 94 -0.59 -4.32 -4.00
N ALA A 95 -0.70 -4.14 -2.70
CA ALA A 95 -1.98 -4.12 -1.99
C ALA A 95 -2.87 -2.97 -2.49
N VAL A 96 -2.30 -1.79 -2.69
CA VAL A 96 -2.99 -0.62 -3.26
C VAL A 96 -3.52 -0.91 -4.67
N ALA A 97 -2.74 -1.59 -5.51
CA ALA A 97 -3.18 -1.93 -6.86
C ALA A 97 -4.41 -2.85 -6.86
N LEU A 98 -4.45 -3.86 -6.00
CA LEU A 98 -5.64 -4.71 -5.88
C LEU A 98 -6.83 -3.91 -5.32
N ALA A 99 -6.63 -3.15 -4.26
CA ALA A 99 -7.68 -2.33 -3.66
C ALA A 99 -8.27 -1.35 -4.68
N ALA A 100 -7.44 -0.70 -5.49
CA ALA A 100 -7.87 0.20 -6.54
C ALA A 100 -8.69 -0.52 -7.64
N THR A 101 -8.28 -1.73 -7.99
CA THR A 101 -9.01 -2.58 -8.94
C THR A 101 -10.41 -2.89 -8.42
N ILE A 102 -10.52 -3.25 -7.15
CA ILE A 102 -11.80 -3.53 -6.48
C ILE A 102 -12.66 -2.26 -6.42
N GLU A 103 -12.10 -1.16 -5.95
CA GLU A 103 -12.81 0.12 -5.79
C GLU A 103 -13.37 0.64 -7.11
N LYS A 104 -12.62 0.52 -8.18
CA LYS A 104 -13.04 0.92 -9.53
C LYS A 104 -13.85 -0.15 -10.26
N LYS A 105 -14.14 -1.27 -9.60
CA LYS A 105 -14.90 -2.39 -10.18
C LYS A 105 -14.34 -2.88 -11.51
N LYS A 106 -13.01 -2.88 -11.61
CA LYS A 106 -12.29 -3.43 -12.75
C LYS A 106 -12.07 -4.93 -12.56
N SER A 107 -11.91 -5.66 -13.65
CA SER A 107 -11.53 -7.07 -13.63
C SER A 107 -10.01 -7.24 -13.79
N LEU A 108 -9.51 -8.39 -13.33
CA LEU A 108 -8.12 -8.78 -13.61
C LEU A 108 -8.00 -9.36 -15.03
N PRO A 109 -6.88 -9.20 -15.72
CA PRO A 109 -5.67 -8.49 -15.27
C PRO A 109 -5.84 -6.98 -15.19
N ALA A 110 -5.08 -6.33 -14.31
CA ALA A 110 -5.11 -4.89 -14.12
C ALA A 110 -3.70 -4.31 -14.00
N LYS A 111 -3.56 -3.06 -14.38
CA LYS A 111 -2.30 -2.31 -14.31
C LYS A 111 -2.54 -0.92 -13.74
N TRP A 112 -1.68 -0.52 -12.81
CA TRP A 112 -1.74 0.77 -12.16
C TRP A 112 -0.36 1.43 -12.13
N ILE A 113 -0.35 2.75 -12.30
CA ILE A 113 0.83 3.59 -12.03
C ILE A 113 0.64 4.18 -10.64
N ILE A 114 1.56 3.89 -9.73
CA ILE A 114 1.45 4.26 -8.32
C ILE A 114 2.62 5.16 -7.95
N ASN A 115 2.31 6.30 -7.33
CA ASN A 115 3.26 7.35 -7.00
C ASN A 115 3.34 7.51 -5.48
N PRO A 116 4.15 6.69 -4.77
CA PRO A 116 4.54 6.98 -3.39
C PRO A 116 5.54 8.15 -3.37
N PRO A 117 5.85 8.71 -2.19
CA PRO A 117 6.82 9.80 -2.09
C PRO A 117 8.21 9.48 -2.67
N GLY A 118 8.62 8.21 -2.62
CA GLY A 118 9.93 7.75 -3.10
C GLY A 118 10.09 7.65 -4.61
N GLY A 119 9.01 7.76 -5.39
CA GLY A 119 9.05 7.72 -6.85
C GLY A 119 8.02 6.79 -7.48
N ARG A 120 7.88 6.91 -8.79
CA ARG A 120 6.86 6.20 -9.57
C ARG A 120 7.13 4.70 -9.67
N LEU A 121 6.09 3.91 -9.43
CA LEU A 121 6.08 2.46 -9.58
C LEU A 121 4.94 2.02 -10.50
N ILE A 122 5.09 0.84 -11.08
CA ILE A 122 4.03 0.21 -11.89
C ILE A 122 3.73 -1.14 -11.25
N VAL A 123 2.44 -1.43 -11.05
CA VAL A 123 1.98 -2.75 -10.59
C VAL A 123 1.06 -3.35 -11.63
N GLU A 124 1.34 -4.58 -12.00
CA GLU A 124 0.49 -5.41 -12.83
C GLU A 124 0.02 -6.61 -12.02
N ILE A 125 -1.30 -6.86 -12.02
CA ILE A 125 -1.88 -8.04 -11.38
C ILE A 125 -2.49 -8.90 -12.47
N ASP A 126 -2.03 -10.15 -12.58
CA ASP A 126 -2.52 -11.08 -13.60
C ASP A 126 -3.88 -11.69 -13.23
N GLY A 127 -4.43 -12.51 -14.14
CA GLY A 127 -5.72 -13.16 -13.94
C GLY A 127 -5.75 -14.18 -12.79
N HIS A 128 -4.60 -14.54 -12.24
CA HIS A 128 -4.45 -15.44 -11.08
C HIS A 128 -4.09 -14.71 -9.80
N SER A 129 -4.21 -13.39 -9.78
CA SER A 129 -3.90 -12.52 -8.65
C SER A 129 -2.41 -12.47 -8.26
N ASN A 130 -1.52 -12.75 -9.19
CA ASN A 130 -0.08 -12.56 -8.97
C ASN A 130 0.32 -11.15 -9.32
N ALA A 131 1.05 -10.49 -8.43
CA ALA A 131 1.48 -9.11 -8.59
C ALA A 131 2.93 -9.02 -9.08
N THR A 132 3.15 -8.19 -10.08
CA THR A 132 4.48 -7.80 -10.57
C THR A 132 4.68 -6.31 -10.31
N LEU A 133 5.76 -5.99 -9.62
CA LEU A 133 6.17 -4.63 -9.31
C LEU A 133 7.35 -4.24 -10.19
N THR A 134 7.21 -3.12 -10.89
CA THR A 134 8.28 -2.53 -11.70
C THR A 134 8.60 -1.13 -11.18
N GLY A 135 9.88 -0.86 -10.98
CA GLY A 135 10.35 0.46 -10.53
C GLY A 135 11.77 0.72 -10.96
N PRO A 136 12.26 1.96 -10.79
CA PRO A 136 13.62 2.32 -11.09
C PRO A 136 14.60 1.68 -10.12
N ALA A 137 15.82 1.45 -10.59
CA ALA A 137 16.93 1.01 -9.75
C ALA A 137 18.18 1.77 -10.16
N GLU A 138 18.98 2.18 -9.18
CA GLU A 138 20.21 2.91 -9.39
C GLU A 138 21.35 2.23 -8.62
N LEU A 139 22.49 2.02 -9.31
CA LEU A 139 23.68 1.49 -8.68
C LEU A 139 24.38 2.62 -7.89
N VAL A 140 24.33 2.52 -6.57
CA VAL A 140 24.86 3.57 -5.68
C VAL A 140 26.35 3.36 -5.40
N LYS A 141 26.76 2.09 -5.17
CA LYS A 141 28.16 1.71 -4.96
C LYS A 141 28.35 0.19 -5.08
N GLU A 142 29.59 -0.19 -5.32
CA GLU A 142 30.03 -1.59 -5.20
C GLU A 142 30.68 -1.82 -3.84
N VAL A 143 30.48 -3.01 -3.26
CA VAL A 143 31.12 -3.42 -2.00
C VAL A 143 31.72 -4.79 -2.17
N GLU A 144 32.89 -5.02 -1.57
CA GLU A 144 33.51 -6.32 -1.48
C GLU A 144 32.91 -7.06 -0.26
N LEU A 145 32.21 -8.16 -0.51
CA LEU A 145 31.51 -8.91 0.55
C LEU A 145 32.45 -9.48 1.60
N ASP A 146 33.68 -9.86 1.21
CA ASP A 146 34.67 -10.45 2.12
C ASP A 146 35.00 -9.55 3.32
N LYS A 147 34.76 -8.27 3.21
CA LYS A 147 34.96 -7.31 4.33
C LYS A 147 33.84 -7.33 5.36
N TYR A 148 32.72 -7.99 5.07
CA TYR A 148 31.51 -8.01 5.89
C TYR A 148 31.11 -9.43 6.35
N LEU A 149 31.82 -10.43 5.91
CA LEU A 149 31.58 -11.84 6.25
C LEU A 149 32.41 -12.32 7.45
#